data_b692c559b878783eca3c5d155183a138
#
_entry.id   b692c559b878783eca3c5d155183a138
#
_cell.length_a   1.000
_cell.length_b   1.000
_cell.length_c   1.000
_cell.angle_alpha   90.00
_cell.angle_beta   90.00
_cell.angle_gamma   90.00
#
_symmetry.space_group_name_H-M   'P 1'
#
loop_
_entity.id
_entity.type
_entity.pdbx_description
1 polymer ?
#
loop_
_entity_poly.entity_id
_entity_poly.type
_entity_poly.pdbx_seq_one_letter_code
_entity_poly.pdbx_strand_id
1 'polypeptide(L)'
;MLPLGESPVEPTGREGRRGHDRPATGAYVASRKASVCRASVSGRKRTTISMAAARVPWWTWTWPILAWVVLLTTPFVDFGGFTALAAGAALIATVFAAVYHAEVIAHRTGEPFGTLILAGAVTVIEVALIVSVMIAAPAEKAGLARDTVFAVVMIVCNGVVGLCLLWGGARHHEQGFQVHGAGAALAVLAVLTVLTLIVPNVATTIPGPVFTTSQLVFVGIVSLVLYGAFVFIQTVRHRDYFLTAEGGGEKAHAPPPSNRIAVISAGVLLAALVAIVGLAKSLSPMVETGVAWLDVPKAVVGIVIATLVLLPEGLAALRAARANRLQTSLNLALGSALASIGLTIPTVAVVSIVFHQPLELGLGAKDQTLLALTLLLSVITLGTGRTTVLQGVSHLAIFATFLFFAVVP
;
A
#
# COMPACT_ATOMS: atom_id res chain seq x y z
N MET A 1 52.56 -24.54 -32.70
CA MET A 1 52.61 -25.80 -33.46
C MET A 1 51.18 -26.19 -33.77
N LEU A 2 50.76 -25.90 -34.99
CA LEU A 2 49.61 -26.45 -35.75
C LEU A 2 49.89 -27.96 -36.10
N PRO A 3 48.95 -28.75 -36.67
CA PRO A 3 47.83 -28.41 -37.55
C PRO A 3 46.54 -29.24 -37.30
N LEU A 4 45.37 -28.79 -37.77
CA LEU A 4 44.67 -28.97 -39.09
C LEU A 4 44.21 -30.42 -39.43
N GLY A 5 42.94 -30.52 -39.84
CA GLY A 5 42.32 -31.58 -40.62
C GLY A 5 40.80 -31.52 -40.47
N GLU A 6 40.08 -30.77 -41.22
CA GLU A 6 39.45 -30.92 -42.57
C GLU A 6 38.34 -31.98 -42.62
N SER A 7 37.18 -31.46 -43.03
CA SER A 7 35.99 -32.10 -43.63
C SER A 7 36.34 -32.86 -44.93
N PRO A 8 35.44 -33.30 -45.81
CA PRO A 8 33.97 -33.46 -45.85
C PRO A 8 33.51 -34.82 -46.43
N VAL A 9 32.24 -35.06 -46.72
CA VAL A 9 31.69 -35.63 -47.98
C VAL A 9 30.16 -35.90 -47.85
N GLU A 10 29.39 -35.17 -48.59
CA GLU A 10 28.16 -35.62 -49.30
C GLU A 10 28.62 -36.52 -50.51
N PRO A 11 27.76 -37.19 -51.36
CA PRO A 11 26.32 -36.98 -51.60
C PRO A 11 25.54 -38.24 -52.11
N THR A 12 24.33 -37.99 -52.58
CA THR A 12 23.56 -38.65 -53.68
C THR A 12 22.78 -39.91 -53.38
N GLY A 13 21.51 -39.91 -53.71
CA GLY A 13 20.88 -40.44 -54.84
C GLY A 13 19.44 -40.82 -54.73
N ARG A 14 18.62 -40.18 -55.48
CA ARG A 14 17.65 -40.59 -56.51
C ARG A 14 16.42 -41.45 -56.18
N GLU A 15 15.30 -40.84 -56.46
CA GLU A 15 14.16 -41.31 -57.35
C GLU A 15 13.24 -42.43 -56.89
N GLY A 16 11.95 -42.11 -56.92
CA GLY A 16 10.81 -43.04 -56.91
C GLY A 16 9.44 -42.38 -56.98
N ARG A 17 9.08 -41.87 -58.16
CA ARG A 17 7.70 -41.50 -58.55
C ARG A 17 6.74 -42.65 -58.39
N ARG A 18 5.50 -42.35 -57.94
CA ARG A 18 4.16 -42.80 -58.38
C ARG A 18 3.16 -42.17 -57.38
N GLY A 19 2.27 -41.29 -57.64
CA GLY A 19 1.19 -41.24 -58.63
C GLY A 19 0.05 -42.13 -58.19
N HIS A 20 -0.96 -41.58 -57.45
CA HIS A 20 -2.36 -41.88 -57.75
C HIS A 20 -3.33 -41.13 -56.81
N ASP A 21 -4.18 -40.36 -57.43
CA ASP A 21 -5.62 -40.14 -57.24
C ASP A 21 -6.17 -39.54 -55.94
N ARG A 22 -6.66 -38.34 -56.12
CA ARG A 22 -7.77 -37.77 -55.37
C ARG A 22 -9.08 -38.51 -55.71
N PRO A 23 -9.99 -38.61 -54.74
CA PRO A 23 -11.33 -38.13 -55.07
C PRO A 23 -11.84 -37.09 -54.08
N ALA A 24 -12.62 -36.18 -54.64
CA ALA A 24 -13.37 -35.14 -54.02
C ALA A 24 -14.40 -35.69 -53.02
N THR A 25 -14.39 -35.11 -51.79
CA THR A 25 -15.56 -35.12 -50.91
C THR A 25 -15.68 -33.79 -50.20
N GLY A 26 -16.05 -32.79 -51.00
CA GLY A 26 -16.56 -31.54 -50.51
C GLY A 26 -18.07 -31.51 -50.63
N ALA A 27 -18.81 -32.19 -49.77
CA ALA A 27 -20.28 -32.06 -49.74
C ALA A 27 -20.95 -32.54 -48.42
N TYR A 28 -20.26 -32.65 -47.29
CA TYR A 28 -20.93 -33.17 -46.10
C TYR A 28 -20.79 -32.32 -44.81
N VAL A 29 -20.34 -31.07 -44.92
CA VAL A 29 -20.19 -30.18 -43.76
C VAL A 29 -21.16 -28.98 -43.78
N ALA A 30 -21.96 -28.82 -44.85
CA ALA A 30 -22.86 -27.66 -44.96
C ALA A 30 -24.31 -27.90 -44.45
N SER A 31 -24.65 -29.11 -43.97
CA SER A 31 -26.05 -29.42 -43.57
C SER A 31 -26.31 -29.51 -42.07
N ARG A 32 -25.33 -29.23 -41.17
CA ARG A 32 -25.55 -29.30 -39.72
C ARG A 32 -25.51 -27.95 -38.99
N LYS A 33 -25.39 -26.83 -39.70
CA LYS A 33 -25.40 -25.48 -39.11
C LYS A 33 -26.71 -24.71 -39.25
N ALA A 34 -27.73 -25.27 -39.88
CA ALA A 34 -29.01 -24.59 -40.11
C ALA A 34 -30.18 -25.04 -39.22
N SER A 35 -29.99 -26.01 -38.32
CA SER A 35 -31.09 -26.54 -37.50
C SER A 35 -30.99 -26.24 -35.98
N VAL A 36 -30.01 -25.47 -35.51
CA VAL A 36 -29.87 -25.11 -34.08
C VAL A 36 -30.29 -23.67 -33.78
N CYS A 37 -30.73 -22.91 -34.78
CA CYS A 37 -31.04 -21.48 -34.57
C CYS A 37 -32.56 -21.18 -34.55
N ARG A 38 -33.42 -22.16 -34.27
CA ARG A 38 -34.87 -21.91 -34.19
C ARG A 38 -35.55 -22.66 -33.04
N ALA A 39 -35.02 -22.53 -31.83
CA ALA A 39 -35.78 -22.93 -30.64
C ALA A 39 -35.40 -22.00 -29.47
N SER A 40 -36.44 -21.39 -28.95
CA SER A 40 -36.49 -20.61 -27.68
C SER A 40 -36.13 -19.12 -27.73
N VAL A 41 -36.88 -18.34 -28.50
CA VAL A 41 -37.28 -17.00 -28.04
C VAL A 41 -38.65 -17.20 -27.35
N SER A 42 -38.66 -17.75 -26.18
CA SER A 42 -39.82 -17.81 -25.28
C SER A 42 -39.43 -17.20 -23.95
N GLY A 43 -39.96 -16.01 -23.67
CA GLY A 43 -40.34 -15.59 -22.34
C GLY A 43 -39.23 -15.50 -21.26
N ARG A 44 -38.05 -14.94 -21.53
CA ARG A 44 -37.23 -14.46 -20.42
C ARG A 44 -37.83 -13.14 -19.93
N LYS A 45 -38.70 -13.23 -18.89
CA LYS A 45 -39.07 -12.08 -18.07
C LYS A 45 -37.76 -11.34 -17.77
N ARG A 46 -37.59 -10.14 -18.34
CA ARG A 46 -36.61 -9.17 -17.85
C ARG A 46 -36.98 -8.90 -16.39
N THR A 47 -36.37 -9.65 -15.50
CA THR A 47 -36.28 -9.24 -14.13
C THR A 47 -35.45 -7.95 -14.20
N THR A 48 -36.12 -6.82 -14.23
CA THR A 48 -35.56 -5.53 -13.88
C THR A 48 -35.04 -5.69 -12.46
N ILE A 49 -33.78 -6.12 -12.34
CA ILE A 49 -33.04 -5.94 -11.10
C ILE A 49 -33.03 -4.41 -10.94
N SER A 50 -33.92 -3.91 -10.11
CA SER A 50 -33.86 -2.57 -9.59
C SER A 50 -32.47 -2.43 -8.99
N MET A 51 -31.56 -1.75 -9.72
CA MET A 51 -30.26 -1.36 -9.22
C MET A 51 -30.53 -0.40 -8.07
N ALA A 52 -30.65 -0.97 -6.86
CA ALA A 52 -30.63 -0.18 -5.64
C ALA A 52 -29.36 0.66 -5.72
N ALA A 53 -29.53 1.98 -5.85
CA ALA A 53 -28.43 2.92 -5.72
C ALA A 53 -27.65 2.52 -4.47
N ALA A 54 -26.36 2.23 -4.60
CA ALA A 54 -25.54 1.77 -3.49
C ALA A 54 -25.66 2.80 -2.38
N ARG A 55 -26.46 2.49 -1.35
CA ARG A 55 -26.67 3.37 -0.21
C ARG A 55 -25.37 3.42 0.54
N VAL A 56 -24.84 4.63 0.70
CA VAL A 56 -23.67 4.86 1.57
C VAL A 56 -24.01 4.29 2.95
N PRO A 57 -23.22 3.38 3.53
CA PRO A 57 -23.51 2.77 4.80
C PRO A 57 -23.65 3.81 5.92
N TRP A 58 -24.62 3.65 6.79
CA TRP A 58 -24.93 4.61 7.86
C TRP A 58 -23.74 4.89 8.79
N TRP A 59 -22.89 3.88 9.07
CA TRP A 59 -21.73 3.99 9.95
C TRP A 59 -20.68 4.99 9.43
N THR A 60 -20.60 5.21 8.11
CA THR A 60 -19.63 6.13 7.51
C THR A 60 -19.95 7.60 7.81
N TRP A 61 -21.20 7.89 8.18
CA TRP A 61 -21.64 9.22 8.61
C TRP A 61 -21.61 9.37 10.13
N THR A 62 -22.01 8.32 10.84
CA THR A 62 -22.15 8.38 12.31
C THR A 62 -20.81 8.51 13.00
N TRP A 63 -19.76 7.81 12.53
CA TRP A 63 -18.45 7.87 13.17
C TRP A 63 -17.78 9.24 13.09
N PRO A 64 -17.73 9.95 11.94
CA PRO A 64 -17.25 11.33 11.91
C PRO A 64 -18.04 12.29 12.80
N ILE A 65 -19.36 12.14 12.87
CA ILE A 65 -20.20 12.96 13.76
C ILE A 65 -19.87 12.67 15.23
N LEU A 66 -19.75 11.38 15.59
CA LEU A 66 -19.39 10.97 16.94
C LEU A 66 -17.99 11.45 17.32
N ALA A 67 -17.05 11.41 16.39
CA ALA A 67 -15.70 11.93 16.58
C ALA A 67 -15.71 13.42 16.92
N TRP A 68 -16.53 14.22 16.23
CA TRP A 68 -16.72 15.63 16.55
C TRP A 68 -17.37 15.83 17.93
N VAL A 69 -18.37 15.03 18.29
CA VAL A 69 -18.98 15.09 19.62
C VAL A 69 -17.95 14.80 20.69
N VAL A 70 -17.17 13.73 20.55
CA VAL A 70 -16.11 13.38 21.50
C VAL A 70 -15.07 14.50 21.56
N LEU A 71 -14.60 15.00 20.42
CA LEU A 71 -13.61 16.07 20.35
C LEU A 71 -14.07 17.35 21.05
N LEU A 72 -15.34 17.74 20.88
CA LEU A 72 -15.90 18.94 21.48
C LEU A 72 -16.21 18.77 22.96
N THR A 73 -16.44 17.55 23.44
CA THR A 73 -16.74 17.27 24.84
C THR A 73 -15.50 17.03 25.70
N THR A 74 -14.40 16.52 25.12
CA THR A 74 -13.15 16.23 25.84
C THR A 74 -12.58 17.40 26.67
N PRO A 75 -12.69 18.69 26.27
CA PRO A 75 -12.22 19.80 27.09
C PRO A 75 -13.05 20.07 28.36
N PHE A 76 -14.30 19.60 28.38
CA PHE A 76 -15.26 19.89 29.44
C PHE A 76 -15.51 18.70 30.38
N VAL A 77 -15.19 17.50 29.94
CA VAL A 77 -15.53 16.27 30.65
C VAL A 77 -14.35 15.34 30.68
N ASP A 78 -13.76 15.16 31.84
CA ASP A 78 -12.68 14.19 32.05
C ASP A 78 -13.17 13.03 32.91
N PHE A 79 -13.39 11.88 32.29
CA PHE A 79 -13.70 10.61 32.94
C PHE A 79 -12.46 9.71 33.03
N GLY A 80 -11.26 10.29 32.98
CA GLY A 80 -10.00 9.55 33.06
C GLY A 80 -9.84 8.55 31.90
N GLY A 81 -9.48 7.32 32.20
CA GLY A 81 -9.22 6.29 31.17
C GLY A 81 -10.40 5.98 30.24
N PHE A 82 -11.64 6.25 30.65
CA PHE A 82 -12.82 6.06 29.79
C PHE A 82 -12.88 7.06 28.64
N THR A 83 -12.50 8.31 28.87
CA THR A 83 -12.42 9.32 27.80
C THR A 83 -11.35 8.96 26.78
N ALA A 84 -10.20 8.40 27.23
CA ALA A 84 -9.16 7.90 26.34
C ALA A 84 -9.65 6.75 25.45
N LEU A 85 -10.33 5.76 26.04
CA LEU A 85 -10.90 4.64 25.31
C LEU A 85 -11.95 5.08 24.28
N ALA A 86 -12.86 5.99 24.67
CA ALA A 86 -13.88 6.53 23.78
C ALA A 86 -13.27 7.33 22.62
N ALA A 87 -12.29 8.19 22.91
CA ALA A 87 -11.57 8.96 21.90
C ALA A 87 -10.76 8.05 20.96
N GLY A 88 -10.08 7.02 21.47
CA GLY A 88 -9.36 6.03 20.68
C GLY A 88 -10.28 5.23 19.76
N ALA A 89 -11.40 4.74 20.28
CA ALA A 89 -12.40 4.02 19.49
C ALA A 89 -13.02 4.92 18.39
N ALA A 90 -13.37 6.16 18.73
CA ALA A 90 -13.88 7.15 17.79
C ALA A 90 -12.83 7.47 16.70
N LEU A 91 -11.56 7.63 17.08
CA LEU A 91 -10.46 7.85 16.15
C LEU A 91 -10.34 6.70 15.12
N ILE A 92 -10.23 5.46 15.60
CA ILE A 92 -10.13 4.27 14.74
C ILE A 92 -11.33 4.16 13.79
N ALA A 93 -12.52 4.27 14.31
CA ALA A 93 -13.73 4.15 13.51
C ALA A 93 -13.87 5.28 12.48
N THR A 94 -13.41 6.49 12.83
CA THR A 94 -13.41 7.64 11.92
C THR A 94 -12.37 7.51 10.82
N VAL A 95 -11.20 6.90 11.09
CA VAL A 95 -10.21 6.57 10.06
C VAL A 95 -10.82 5.64 9.01
N PHE A 96 -11.54 4.57 9.42
CA PHE A 96 -12.25 3.71 8.48
C PHE A 96 -13.32 4.44 7.68
N ALA A 97 -14.06 5.36 8.30
CA ALA A 97 -15.06 6.17 7.61
C ALA A 97 -14.40 7.13 6.60
N ALA A 98 -13.27 7.76 6.95
CA ALA A 98 -12.51 8.63 6.07
C ALA A 98 -11.99 7.86 4.84
N VAL A 99 -11.41 6.67 5.03
CA VAL A 99 -10.95 5.80 3.93
C VAL A 99 -12.11 5.41 3.03
N TYR A 100 -13.28 5.03 3.58
CA TYR A 100 -14.47 4.72 2.78
C TYR A 100 -14.90 5.90 1.89
N HIS A 101 -14.93 7.12 2.44
CA HIS A 101 -15.27 8.32 1.66
C HIS A 101 -14.21 8.65 0.60
N ALA A 102 -12.93 8.42 0.89
CA ALA A 102 -11.84 8.52 -0.10
C ALA A 102 -12.02 7.49 -1.23
N GLU A 103 -12.39 6.23 -0.92
CA GLU A 103 -12.71 5.20 -1.91
C GLU A 103 -13.90 5.58 -2.80
N VAL A 104 -14.96 6.19 -2.25
CA VAL A 104 -16.11 6.69 -3.01
C VAL A 104 -15.68 7.76 -4.02
N ILE A 105 -14.81 8.70 -3.60
CA ILE A 105 -14.29 9.74 -4.48
C ILE A 105 -13.39 9.11 -5.54
N ALA A 106 -12.50 8.21 -5.14
CA ALA A 106 -11.59 7.47 -6.02
C ALA A 106 -12.35 6.70 -7.10
N HIS A 107 -13.41 5.99 -6.71
CA HIS A 107 -14.27 5.24 -7.65
C HIS A 107 -15.01 6.15 -8.63
N ARG A 108 -15.40 7.36 -8.20
CA ARG A 108 -16.01 8.36 -9.08
C ARG A 108 -15.02 8.94 -10.08
N THR A 109 -13.81 9.20 -9.64
CA THR A 109 -12.76 9.83 -10.46
C THR A 109 -12.17 8.83 -11.47
N GLY A 110 -12.19 7.54 -11.11
CA GLY A 110 -11.64 6.47 -11.92
C GLY A 110 -10.11 6.42 -11.93
N GLU A 111 -9.57 5.36 -12.54
CA GLU A 111 -8.12 5.17 -12.71
C GLU A 111 -7.57 6.13 -13.78
N PRO A 112 -6.40 6.75 -13.60
CA PRO A 112 -5.45 6.55 -12.48
C PRO A 112 -5.65 7.51 -11.28
N PHE A 113 -6.51 8.51 -11.40
CA PHE A 113 -6.66 9.56 -10.38
C PHE A 113 -7.29 9.05 -9.07
N GLY A 114 -8.10 8.00 -9.15
CA GLY A 114 -8.73 7.42 -7.98
C GLY A 114 -7.72 6.88 -6.97
N THR A 115 -6.72 6.15 -7.44
CA THR A 115 -5.64 5.63 -6.59
C THR A 115 -4.82 6.73 -5.94
N LEU A 116 -4.58 7.84 -6.67
CA LEU A 116 -3.87 9.01 -6.13
C LEU A 116 -4.66 9.72 -5.03
N ILE A 117 -5.97 9.85 -5.21
CA ILE A 117 -6.86 10.46 -4.20
C ILE A 117 -6.86 9.63 -2.92
N LEU A 118 -6.97 8.31 -3.06
CA LEU A 118 -6.97 7.40 -1.91
C LEU A 118 -5.63 7.48 -1.16
N ALA A 119 -4.51 7.30 -1.87
CA ALA A 119 -3.18 7.39 -1.29
C ALA A 119 -2.94 8.77 -0.63
N GLY A 120 -3.32 9.86 -1.31
CA GLY A 120 -3.22 11.21 -0.77
C GLY A 120 -4.03 11.42 0.50
N ALA A 121 -5.27 10.90 0.56
CA ALA A 121 -6.12 11.02 1.76
C ALA A 121 -5.50 10.30 2.96
N VAL A 122 -5.00 9.08 2.77
CA VAL A 122 -4.32 8.29 3.83
C VAL A 122 -3.04 8.99 4.29
N THR A 123 -2.23 9.48 3.35
CA THR A 123 -1.01 10.23 3.69
C THR A 123 -1.31 11.53 4.43
N VAL A 124 -2.38 12.25 4.07
CA VAL A 124 -2.80 13.45 4.83
C VAL A 124 -3.14 13.09 6.27
N ILE A 125 -3.83 11.97 6.52
CA ILE A 125 -4.10 11.48 7.88
C ILE A 125 -2.78 11.23 8.61
N GLU A 126 -1.86 10.47 8.01
CA GLU A 126 -0.58 10.11 8.59
C GLU A 126 0.26 11.34 8.94
N VAL A 127 0.46 12.23 7.96
CA VAL A 127 1.25 13.45 8.14
C VAL A 127 0.63 14.35 9.21
N ALA A 128 -0.69 14.51 9.19
CA ALA A 128 -1.37 15.35 10.16
C ALA A 128 -1.23 14.81 11.59
N LEU A 129 -1.26 13.49 11.77
CA LEU A 129 -0.98 12.84 13.06
C LEU A 129 0.45 13.10 13.52
N ILE A 130 1.45 12.85 12.67
CA ILE A 130 2.87 13.07 12.99
C ILE A 130 3.13 14.53 13.33
N VAL A 131 2.70 15.45 12.48
CA VAL A 131 2.91 16.90 12.67
C VAL A 131 2.22 17.41 13.94
N SER A 132 0.99 16.96 14.22
CA SER A 132 0.29 17.34 15.45
C SER A 132 1.08 16.96 16.72
N VAL A 133 1.63 15.76 16.74
CA VAL A 133 2.41 15.24 17.88
C VAL A 133 3.77 15.93 17.94
N MET A 134 4.46 16.17 16.82
CA MET A 134 5.73 16.89 16.78
C MET A 134 5.61 18.33 17.30
N ILE A 135 4.55 19.05 16.91
CA ILE A 135 4.33 20.42 17.39
C ILE A 135 4.02 20.46 18.89
N ALA A 136 3.37 19.43 19.43
CA ALA A 136 3.02 19.39 20.85
C ALA A 136 4.25 19.21 21.77
N ALA A 137 5.29 18.47 21.35
CA ALA A 137 6.50 18.21 22.14
C ALA A 137 7.76 18.14 21.24
N PRO A 138 8.25 19.29 20.73
CA PRO A 138 9.25 19.31 19.66
C PRO A 138 10.56 18.59 19.98
N ALA A 139 11.15 18.88 21.14
CA ALA A 139 12.44 18.32 21.51
C ALA A 139 12.38 16.81 21.82
N GLU A 140 11.26 16.35 22.36
CA GLU A 140 11.07 14.95 22.74
C GLU A 140 10.66 14.05 21.56
N LYS A 141 10.13 14.66 20.51
CA LYS A 141 9.53 13.97 19.34
C LYS A 141 10.30 14.22 18.04
N ALA A 142 11.56 14.67 18.13
CA ALA A 142 12.41 14.92 16.95
C ALA A 142 12.55 13.69 16.03
N GLY A 143 12.57 12.48 16.60
CA GLY A 143 12.64 11.21 15.88
C GLY A 143 11.30 10.59 15.49
N LEU A 144 10.15 11.17 15.86
CA LEU A 144 8.84 10.53 15.64
C LEU A 144 8.54 10.24 14.16
N ALA A 145 8.88 11.17 13.28
CA ALA A 145 8.70 10.97 11.83
C ALA A 145 9.54 9.79 11.32
N ARG A 146 10.80 9.69 11.74
CA ARG A 146 11.69 8.56 11.47
C ARG A 146 11.08 7.24 11.95
N ASP A 147 10.68 7.20 13.21
CA ASP A 147 10.17 5.99 13.86
C ASP A 147 8.87 5.52 13.20
N THR A 148 7.99 6.47 12.84
CA THR A 148 6.73 6.17 12.14
C THR A 148 6.98 5.65 10.73
N VAL A 149 7.82 6.33 9.93
CA VAL A 149 8.15 5.90 8.56
C VAL A 149 8.87 4.55 8.56
N PHE A 150 9.80 4.32 9.49
CA PHE A 150 10.43 3.01 9.65
C PHE A 150 9.40 1.93 10.02
N ALA A 151 8.50 2.22 10.97
CA ALA A 151 7.43 1.30 11.35
C ALA A 151 6.51 0.97 10.14
N VAL A 152 6.16 1.97 9.29
CA VAL A 152 5.40 1.73 8.06
C VAL A 152 6.11 0.72 7.17
N VAL A 153 7.41 0.88 6.92
CA VAL A 153 8.18 -0.07 6.10
C VAL A 153 8.15 -1.47 6.70
N MET A 154 8.40 -1.59 8.01
CA MET A 154 8.42 -2.89 8.70
C MET A 154 7.03 -3.56 8.70
N ILE A 155 5.98 -2.79 8.99
CA ILE A 155 4.59 -3.28 8.99
C ILE A 155 4.19 -3.72 7.58
N VAL A 156 4.47 -2.91 6.56
CA VAL A 156 4.06 -3.21 5.17
C VAL A 156 4.87 -4.37 4.61
N CYS A 157 6.20 -4.26 4.58
CA CYS A 157 7.05 -5.24 3.91
C CYS A 157 7.09 -6.59 4.64
N ASN A 158 7.00 -6.59 5.97
CA ASN A 158 7.13 -7.82 6.74
C ASN A 158 5.80 -8.27 7.36
N GLY A 159 4.99 -7.37 7.91
CA GLY A 159 3.70 -7.69 8.50
C GLY A 159 2.64 -7.98 7.43
N VAL A 160 2.26 -6.97 6.63
CA VAL A 160 1.18 -7.09 5.65
C VAL A 160 1.55 -8.04 4.52
N VAL A 161 2.71 -7.84 3.87
CA VAL A 161 3.19 -8.74 2.80
C VAL A 161 3.37 -10.14 3.36
N GLY A 162 4.02 -10.32 4.51
CA GLY A 162 4.19 -11.61 5.16
C GLY A 162 2.86 -12.35 5.41
N LEU A 163 1.85 -11.67 5.95
CA LEU A 163 0.51 -12.24 6.14
C LEU A 163 -0.18 -12.58 4.81
N CYS A 164 -0.03 -11.73 3.79
CA CYS A 164 -0.61 -11.98 2.47
C CYS A 164 0.00 -13.22 1.82
N LEU A 165 1.33 -13.37 1.89
CA LEU A 165 2.05 -14.53 1.38
C LEU A 165 1.73 -15.80 2.17
N LEU A 166 1.70 -15.71 3.50
CA LEU A 166 1.36 -16.85 4.36
C LEU A 166 -0.07 -17.34 4.07
N TRP A 167 -1.04 -16.45 4.09
CA TRP A 167 -2.45 -16.84 3.93
C TRP A 167 -2.78 -17.22 2.50
N GLY A 168 -2.24 -16.48 1.53
CA GLY A 168 -2.39 -16.80 0.12
C GLY A 168 -1.74 -18.13 -0.23
N GLY A 169 -0.52 -18.38 0.22
CA GLY A 169 0.21 -19.63 0.02
C GLY A 169 -0.46 -20.83 0.73
N ALA A 170 -0.96 -20.65 1.96
CA ALA A 170 -1.68 -21.70 2.66
C ALA A 170 -2.99 -22.12 1.95
N ARG A 171 -3.65 -21.17 1.26
CA ARG A 171 -4.91 -21.43 0.56
C ARG A 171 -4.72 -21.88 -0.89
N HIS A 172 -3.71 -21.36 -1.58
CA HIS A 172 -3.52 -21.53 -3.02
C HIS A 172 -2.22 -22.25 -3.38
N HIS A 173 -1.44 -22.68 -2.38
CA HIS A 173 -0.11 -23.30 -2.48
C HIS A 173 0.93 -22.32 -3.02
N GLU A 174 0.74 -21.79 -4.21
CA GLU A 174 1.61 -20.84 -4.88
C GLU A 174 0.79 -19.73 -5.51
N GLN A 175 1.25 -18.48 -5.40
CA GLN A 175 0.61 -17.33 -6.04
C GLN A 175 1.61 -16.58 -6.91
N GLY A 176 1.18 -16.26 -8.14
CA GLY A 176 1.97 -15.50 -9.10
C GLY A 176 1.69 -14.00 -9.06
N PHE A 177 2.68 -13.22 -9.47
CA PHE A 177 2.58 -11.77 -9.64
C PHE A 177 3.59 -11.28 -10.69
N GLN A 178 3.46 -10.01 -11.12
CA GLN A 178 4.36 -9.39 -12.10
C GLN A 178 5.63 -8.86 -11.42
N VAL A 179 6.77 -9.47 -11.71
CA VAL A 179 8.08 -9.12 -11.13
C VAL A 179 8.45 -7.66 -11.43
N HIS A 180 8.17 -7.18 -12.64
CA HIS A 180 8.53 -5.83 -13.06
C HIS A 180 7.87 -4.75 -12.20
N GLY A 181 6.58 -4.92 -11.86
CA GLY A 181 5.85 -3.98 -11.01
C GLY A 181 6.36 -3.99 -9.57
N ALA A 182 6.52 -5.18 -8.99
CA ALA A 182 7.04 -5.35 -7.63
C ALA A 182 8.49 -4.86 -7.53
N GLY A 183 9.33 -5.19 -8.52
CA GLY A 183 10.73 -4.75 -8.58
C GLY A 183 10.87 -3.23 -8.70
N ALA A 184 10.03 -2.56 -9.51
CA ALA A 184 10.02 -1.11 -9.62
C ALA A 184 9.64 -0.45 -8.28
N ALA A 185 8.61 -0.96 -7.60
CA ALA A 185 8.20 -0.47 -6.29
C ALA A 185 9.31 -0.64 -5.25
N LEU A 186 9.95 -1.82 -5.19
CA LEU A 186 11.05 -2.09 -4.26
C LEU A 186 12.29 -1.24 -4.53
N ALA A 187 12.63 -1.00 -5.81
CA ALA A 187 13.77 -0.15 -6.15
C ALA A 187 13.57 1.29 -5.63
N VAL A 188 12.40 1.86 -5.84
CA VAL A 188 12.08 3.21 -5.33
C VAL A 188 12.02 3.20 -3.80
N LEU A 189 11.41 2.17 -3.19
CA LEU A 189 11.35 2.03 -1.73
C LEU A 189 12.75 1.95 -1.12
N ALA A 190 13.65 1.17 -1.72
CA ALA A 190 15.03 1.04 -1.24
C ALA A 190 15.77 2.38 -1.31
N VAL A 191 15.66 3.11 -2.42
CA VAL A 191 16.30 4.43 -2.54
C VAL A 191 15.73 5.42 -1.53
N LEU A 192 14.40 5.48 -1.39
CA LEU A 192 13.74 6.38 -0.45
C LEU A 192 14.14 6.08 1.00
N THR A 193 14.09 4.80 1.41
CA THR A 193 14.43 4.40 2.78
C THR A 193 15.89 4.65 3.12
N VAL A 194 16.81 4.29 2.22
CA VAL A 194 18.25 4.50 2.43
C VAL A 194 18.55 6.00 2.49
N LEU A 195 18.05 6.77 1.53
CA LEU A 195 18.30 8.22 1.45
C LEU A 195 17.76 8.96 2.68
N THR A 196 16.59 8.60 3.16
CA THR A 196 15.92 9.32 4.25
C THR A 196 16.27 8.82 5.64
N LEU A 197 16.56 7.51 5.80
CA LEU A 197 16.71 6.87 7.12
C LEU A 197 18.11 6.38 7.43
N ILE A 198 18.99 6.20 6.43
CA ILE A 198 20.37 5.72 6.64
C ILE A 198 21.38 6.84 6.40
N VAL A 199 21.27 7.56 5.27
CA VAL A 199 22.22 8.62 4.90
C VAL A 199 22.40 9.70 5.96
N PRO A 200 21.37 10.12 6.77
CA PRO A 200 21.57 11.10 7.83
C PRO A 200 22.64 10.68 8.86
N ASN A 201 22.83 9.38 9.07
CA ASN A 201 23.82 8.88 10.04
C ASN A 201 25.27 9.01 9.58
N VAL A 202 25.49 9.11 8.27
CA VAL A 202 26.82 9.22 7.66
C VAL A 202 27.09 10.61 7.09
N ALA A 203 26.12 11.51 7.18
CA ALA A 203 26.31 12.92 6.83
C ALA A 203 27.18 13.60 7.89
N THR A 204 28.29 14.23 7.47
CA THR A 204 29.33 14.75 8.37
C THR A 204 29.23 16.25 8.63
N THR A 205 28.28 16.93 7.99
CA THR A 205 28.18 18.41 8.05
C THR A 205 27.71 18.92 9.40
N ILE A 206 26.81 18.18 10.07
CA ILE A 206 26.33 18.45 11.43
C ILE A 206 26.46 17.16 12.25
N PRO A 207 26.89 17.22 13.52
CA PRO A 207 26.89 16.05 14.38
C PRO A 207 25.49 15.50 14.64
N GLY A 208 25.34 14.17 14.60
CA GLY A 208 24.08 13.47 14.88
C GLY A 208 23.36 12.93 13.62
N PRO A 209 22.25 12.24 13.81
CA PRO A 209 21.50 11.58 12.74
C PRO A 209 20.53 12.56 12.02
N VAL A 210 21.06 13.72 11.64
CA VAL A 210 20.30 14.87 11.13
C VAL A 210 20.85 15.38 9.81
N PHE A 211 20.01 16.04 9.04
CA PHE A 211 20.40 16.77 7.83
C PHE A 211 20.48 18.27 8.08
N THR A 212 21.38 18.96 7.38
CA THR A 212 21.32 20.43 7.22
C THR A 212 20.06 20.82 6.49
N THR A 213 19.64 22.10 6.60
CA THR A 213 18.48 22.61 5.85
C THR A 213 18.60 22.37 4.36
N SER A 214 19.77 22.57 3.76
CA SER A 214 20.00 22.34 2.32
C SER A 214 19.90 20.85 1.94
N GLN A 215 20.47 19.96 2.76
CA GLN A 215 20.36 18.50 2.58
C GLN A 215 18.89 18.05 2.72
N LEU A 216 18.18 18.59 3.70
CA LEU A 216 16.78 18.26 3.96
C LEU A 216 15.87 18.69 2.80
N VAL A 217 16.09 19.89 2.25
CA VAL A 217 15.40 20.37 1.03
C VAL A 217 15.70 19.45 -0.16
N PHE A 218 16.98 19.11 -0.37
CA PHE A 218 17.38 18.20 -1.46
C PHE A 218 16.71 16.84 -1.33
N VAL A 219 16.78 16.20 -0.16
CA VAL A 219 16.17 14.90 0.10
C VAL A 219 14.64 14.95 -0.06
N GLY A 220 14.00 16.04 0.39
CA GLY A 220 12.58 16.26 0.18
C GLY A 220 12.19 16.33 -1.29
N ILE A 221 12.93 17.10 -2.10
CA ILE A 221 12.70 17.21 -3.55
C ILE A 221 12.91 15.86 -4.23
N VAL A 222 14.00 15.16 -3.93
CA VAL A 222 14.31 13.84 -4.52
C VAL A 222 13.21 12.82 -4.16
N SER A 223 12.72 12.85 -2.92
CA SER A 223 11.63 11.97 -2.48
C SER A 223 10.34 12.22 -3.27
N LEU A 224 9.96 13.48 -3.47
CA LEU A 224 8.79 13.84 -4.28
C LEU A 224 8.96 13.45 -5.75
N VAL A 225 10.14 13.65 -6.32
CA VAL A 225 10.43 13.29 -7.71
C VAL A 225 10.38 11.77 -7.90
N LEU A 226 10.99 11.00 -7.02
CA LEU A 226 10.98 9.53 -7.07
C LEU A 226 9.57 8.97 -6.91
N TYR A 227 8.81 9.48 -5.94
CA TYR A 227 7.42 9.06 -5.75
C TYR A 227 6.55 9.46 -6.94
N GLY A 228 6.68 10.68 -7.44
CA GLY A 228 5.97 11.15 -8.64
C GLY A 228 6.31 10.34 -9.89
N ALA A 229 7.57 9.99 -10.08
CA ALA A 229 8.02 9.12 -11.18
C ALA A 229 7.42 7.70 -11.04
N PHE A 230 7.41 7.13 -9.83
CA PHE A 230 6.78 5.84 -9.57
C PHE A 230 5.29 5.87 -9.91
N VAL A 231 4.56 6.88 -9.42
CA VAL A 231 3.12 7.05 -9.71
C VAL A 231 2.89 7.19 -11.20
N PHE A 232 3.69 7.98 -11.92
CA PHE A 232 3.59 8.14 -13.37
C PHE A 232 3.82 6.81 -14.12
N ILE A 233 4.82 6.04 -13.71
CA ILE A 233 5.10 4.71 -14.29
C ILE A 233 3.95 3.75 -14.02
N GLN A 234 3.45 3.71 -12.79
CA GLN A 234 2.38 2.82 -12.37
C GLN A 234 1.04 3.12 -13.07
N THR A 235 0.74 4.39 -13.29
CA THR A 235 -0.59 4.81 -13.77
C THR A 235 -0.65 5.07 -15.27
N VAL A 236 0.44 5.53 -15.89
CA VAL A 236 0.44 6.00 -17.28
C VAL A 236 1.34 5.15 -18.17
N ARG A 237 2.66 5.08 -17.86
CA ARG A 237 3.63 4.56 -18.84
C ARG A 237 3.71 3.03 -18.89
N HIS A 238 3.68 2.36 -17.74
CA HIS A 238 3.81 0.90 -17.63
C HIS A 238 2.70 0.32 -16.73
N ARG A 239 1.47 0.76 -16.98
CA ARG A 239 0.30 0.30 -16.23
C ARG A 239 0.18 -1.22 -16.22
N ASP A 240 0.55 -1.88 -17.33
CA ASP A 240 0.43 -3.33 -17.50
C ASP A 240 1.29 -4.12 -16.50
N TYR A 241 2.40 -3.53 -15.98
CA TYR A 241 3.24 -4.19 -14.97
C TYR A 241 2.55 -4.31 -13.60
N PHE A 242 1.48 -3.54 -13.40
CA PHE A 242 0.73 -3.50 -12.15
C PHE A 242 -0.66 -4.16 -12.26
N LEU A 243 -1.04 -4.61 -13.45
CA LEU A 243 -2.28 -5.35 -13.68
C LEU A 243 -2.07 -6.85 -13.44
N THR A 244 -3.14 -7.55 -13.03
CA THR A 244 -3.14 -9.01 -12.90
C THR A 244 -3.04 -9.67 -14.28
N ALA A 245 -2.15 -10.68 -14.43
CA ALA A 245 -1.95 -11.41 -15.68
C ALA A 245 -3.18 -12.23 -16.14
N GLU A 246 -4.03 -12.63 -15.21
CA GLU A 246 -5.30 -13.28 -15.53
C GLU A 246 -6.30 -12.20 -15.88
N GLY A 247 -6.39 -11.96 -17.20
CA GLY A 247 -7.38 -11.19 -17.91
C GLY A 247 -8.16 -10.15 -17.12
N GLY A 248 -8.21 -8.96 -17.61
CA GLY A 248 -9.25 -8.02 -17.27
C GLY A 248 -10.64 -8.64 -17.48
N GLY A 249 -10.93 -9.69 -16.71
CA GLY A 249 -12.28 -10.14 -16.47
C GLY A 249 -12.98 -8.93 -15.91
N GLU A 250 -13.79 -8.32 -16.74
CA GLU A 250 -14.77 -7.32 -16.38
C GLU A 250 -15.27 -7.62 -14.97
N LYS A 251 -14.64 -7.01 -13.96
CA LYS A 251 -15.48 -6.64 -12.84
C LYS A 251 -16.56 -5.81 -13.50
N ALA A 252 -17.77 -6.35 -13.54
CA ALA A 252 -18.92 -5.52 -13.74
C ALA A 252 -18.73 -4.35 -12.78
N HIS A 253 -18.22 -3.25 -13.30
CA HIS A 253 -17.90 -2.08 -12.51
C HIS A 253 -19.26 -1.65 -11.99
N ALA A 254 -19.45 -1.72 -10.70
CA ALA A 254 -20.59 -1.08 -10.09
C ALA A 254 -20.63 0.34 -10.68
N PRO A 255 -21.78 0.84 -11.13
CA PRO A 255 -21.84 2.14 -11.76
C PRO A 255 -21.21 3.18 -10.85
N PRO A 256 -20.40 4.11 -11.39
CA PRO A 256 -19.69 5.09 -10.57
C PRO A 256 -20.72 5.90 -9.75
N PRO A 257 -20.40 6.24 -8.51
CA PRO A 257 -21.28 7.03 -7.65
C PRO A 257 -21.63 8.36 -8.33
N SER A 258 -22.79 8.91 -8.02
CA SER A 258 -23.21 10.21 -8.57
C SER A 258 -22.29 11.33 -8.11
N ASN A 259 -22.19 12.42 -8.89
CA ASN A 259 -21.41 13.62 -8.51
C ASN A 259 -21.84 14.15 -7.14
N ARG A 260 -23.12 14.12 -6.82
CA ARG A 260 -23.64 14.56 -5.53
C ARG A 260 -23.08 13.72 -4.39
N ILE A 261 -23.05 12.39 -4.53
CA ILE A 261 -22.47 11.49 -3.51
C ILE A 261 -20.97 11.75 -3.37
N ALA A 262 -20.22 11.94 -4.46
CA ALA A 262 -18.80 12.22 -4.41
C ALA A 262 -18.48 13.57 -3.71
N VAL A 263 -19.23 14.64 -4.01
CA VAL A 263 -19.06 15.96 -3.35
C VAL A 263 -19.39 15.87 -1.86
N ILE A 264 -20.48 15.19 -1.50
CA ILE A 264 -20.83 14.99 -0.09
C ILE A 264 -19.73 14.17 0.60
N SER A 265 -19.25 13.10 -0.03
CA SER A 265 -18.13 12.30 0.51
C SER A 265 -16.87 13.13 0.70
N ALA A 266 -16.56 14.07 -0.20
CA ALA A 266 -15.43 14.99 -0.04
C ALA A 266 -15.60 15.90 1.19
N GLY A 267 -16.79 16.44 1.40
CA GLY A 267 -17.09 17.25 2.59
C GLY A 267 -16.95 16.44 3.89
N VAL A 268 -17.48 15.21 3.92
CA VAL A 268 -17.37 14.32 5.09
C VAL A 268 -15.91 13.89 5.31
N LEU A 269 -15.17 13.59 4.25
CA LEU A 269 -13.75 13.28 4.34
C LEU A 269 -12.98 14.41 5.00
N LEU A 270 -13.16 15.65 4.54
CA LEU A 270 -12.50 16.82 5.14
C LEU A 270 -12.86 17.00 6.61
N ALA A 271 -14.16 16.87 6.96
CA ALA A 271 -14.61 16.94 8.34
C ALA A 271 -14.01 15.80 9.20
N ALA A 272 -13.95 14.59 8.65
CA ALA A 272 -13.32 13.44 9.32
C ALA A 272 -11.82 13.66 9.54
N LEU A 273 -11.09 14.19 8.56
CA LEU A 273 -9.65 14.49 8.68
C LEU A 273 -9.40 15.48 9.84
N VAL A 274 -10.18 16.55 9.95
CA VAL A 274 -10.05 17.52 11.05
C VAL A 274 -10.36 16.87 12.40
N ALA A 275 -11.39 16.04 12.48
CA ALA A 275 -11.73 15.31 13.71
C ALA A 275 -10.64 14.32 14.12
N ILE A 276 -10.05 13.59 13.15
CA ILE A 276 -8.93 12.65 13.38
C ILE A 276 -7.73 13.38 13.99
N VAL A 277 -7.34 14.52 13.40
CA VAL A 277 -6.20 15.32 13.90
C VAL A 277 -6.49 15.84 15.32
N GLY A 278 -7.70 16.34 15.54
CA GLY A 278 -8.11 16.84 16.86
C GLY A 278 -8.11 15.74 17.93
N LEU A 279 -8.70 14.58 17.64
CA LEU A 279 -8.72 13.43 18.55
C LEU A 279 -7.32 12.90 18.82
N ALA A 280 -6.46 12.83 17.80
CA ALA A 280 -5.08 12.39 17.97
C ALA A 280 -4.29 13.33 18.89
N LYS A 281 -4.46 14.64 18.73
CA LYS A 281 -3.86 15.64 19.62
C LYS A 281 -4.36 15.48 21.07
N SER A 282 -5.65 15.25 21.26
CA SER A 282 -6.25 15.03 22.58
C SER A 282 -5.78 13.71 23.23
N LEU A 283 -5.52 12.68 22.41
CA LEU A 283 -5.02 11.38 22.89
C LEU A 283 -3.53 11.35 23.17
N SER A 284 -2.72 12.24 22.57
CA SER A 284 -1.26 12.21 22.69
C SER A 284 -0.77 12.16 24.15
N PRO A 285 -1.24 13.01 25.09
CA PRO A 285 -0.81 12.94 26.48
C PRO A 285 -1.19 11.62 27.18
N MET A 286 -2.35 11.05 26.82
CA MET A 286 -2.82 9.78 27.40
C MET A 286 -2.02 8.59 26.89
N VAL A 287 -1.65 8.60 25.60
CA VAL A 287 -0.79 7.59 24.98
C VAL A 287 0.61 7.67 25.62
N GLU A 288 1.15 8.86 25.85
CA GLU A 288 2.44 9.07 26.50
C GLU A 288 2.43 8.56 27.95
N THR A 289 1.39 8.87 28.69
CA THR A 289 1.21 8.35 30.06
C THR A 289 1.08 6.84 30.07
N GLY A 290 0.37 6.25 29.12
CA GLY A 290 0.23 4.79 28.97
C GLY A 290 1.56 4.13 28.62
N VAL A 291 2.33 4.70 27.71
CA VAL A 291 3.68 4.23 27.33
C VAL A 291 4.63 4.33 28.51
N ALA A 292 4.63 5.45 29.26
CA ALA A 292 5.43 5.62 30.45
C ALA A 292 5.03 4.64 31.56
N TRP A 293 3.72 4.38 31.75
CA TRP A 293 3.24 3.44 32.76
C TRP A 293 3.61 1.98 32.43
N LEU A 294 3.68 1.63 31.14
CA LEU A 294 4.08 0.30 30.66
C LEU A 294 5.60 0.14 30.57
N ASP A 295 6.38 1.20 30.87
CA ASP A 295 7.84 1.24 30.73
C ASP A 295 8.33 0.83 29.31
N VAL A 296 7.57 1.23 28.28
CA VAL A 296 7.85 0.87 26.87
C VAL A 296 8.55 2.04 26.16
N PRO A 297 9.51 1.76 25.25
CA PRO A 297 10.21 2.81 24.50
C PRO A 297 9.29 3.73 23.69
N LYS A 298 9.65 5.01 23.57
CA LYS A 298 8.89 6.02 22.81
C LYS A 298 8.65 5.63 21.32
N ALA A 299 9.52 4.82 20.74
CA ALA A 299 9.36 4.29 19.37
C ALA A 299 8.05 3.51 19.16
N VAL A 300 7.50 2.90 20.22
CA VAL A 300 6.21 2.20 20.16
C VAL A 300 5.05 3.13 19.75
N VAL A 301 5.11 4.41 20.09
CA VAL A 301 4.11 5.40 19.65
C VAL A 301 4.07 5.49 18.12
N GLY A 302 5.23 5.51 17.46
CA GLY A 302 5.32 5.49 16.00
C GLY A 302 4.71 4.22 15.38
N ILE A 303 4.93 3.06 16.01
CA ILE A 303 4.35 1.78 15.58
C ILE A 303 2.82 1.80 15.69
N VAL A 304 2.29 2.33 16.79
CA VAL A 304 0.83 2.44 17.00
C VAL A 304 0.20 3.35 15.95
N ILE A 305 0.80 4.52 15.69
CA ILE A 305 0.33 5.47 14.66
C ILE A 305 0.36 4.79 13.29
N ALA A 306 1.50 4.21 12.92
CA ALA A 306 1.65 3.53 11.63
C ALA A 306 0.66 2.38 11.46
N THR A 307 0.47 1.55 12.49
CA THR A 307 -0.49 0.43 12.47
C THR A 307 -1.92 0.94 12.25
N LEU A 308 -2.32 1.99 12.97
CA LEU A 308 -3.65 2.58 12.86
C LEU A 308 -3.95 3.06 11.44
N VAL A 309 -2.99 3.78 10.85
CA VAL A 309 -3.14 4.37 9.51
C VAL A 309 -3.15 3.28 8.44
N LEU A 310 -2.29 2.26 8.56
CA LEU A 310 -2.13 1.18 7.58
C LEU A 310 -3.18 0.07 7.69
N LEU A 311 -4.00 0.07 8.75
CA LEU A 311 -4.93 -1.02 9.02
C LEU A 311 -5.97 -1.22 7.90
N PRO A 312 -6.61 -0.18 7.31
CA PRO A 312 -7.54 -0.34 6.20
C PRO A 312 -6.89 -0.95 4.96
N GLU A 313 -5.72 -0.44 4.54
CA GLU A 313 -4.97 -0.93 3.38
C GLU A 313 -4.46 -2.35 3.60
N GLY A 314 -3.95 -2.64 4.79
CA GLY A 314 -3.52 -3.98 5.17
C GLY A 314 -4.64 -5.01 5.10
N LEU A 315 -5.84 -4.66 5.58
CA LEU A 315 -7.02 -5.51 5.46
C LEU A 315 -7.46 -5.69 4.01
N ALA A 316 -7.40 -4.64 3.19
CA ALA A 316 -7.71 -4.72 1.77
C ALA A 316 -6.70 -5.59 1.01
N ALA A 317 -5.40 -5.44 1.29
CA ALA A 317 -4.34 -6.28 0.74
C ALA A 317 -4.53 -7.76 1.11
N LEU A 318 -4.83 -8.06 2.38
CA LEU A 318 -5.07 -9.42 2.86
C LEU A 318 -6.30 -10.06 2.19
N ARG A 319 -7.40 -9.30 2.01
CA ARG A 319 -8.58 -9.77 1.28
C ARG A 319 -8.25 -10.09 -0.18
N ALA A 320 -7.42 -9.28 -0.83
CA ALA A 320 -6.96 -9.51 -2.20
C ALA A 320 -6.11 -10.79 -2.31
N ALA A 321 -5.15 -11.00 -1.41
CA ALA A 321 -4.33 -12.21 -1.36
C ALA A 321 -5.16 -13.47 -1.15
N ARG A 322 -6.13 -13.45 -0.22
CA ARG A 322 -7.08 -14.55 0.01
C ARG A 322 -7.94 -14.88 -1.21
N ALA A 323 -8.21 -13.91 -2.06
CA ALA A 323 -8.95 -14.06 -3.31
C ALA A 323 -8.07 -14.42 -4.51
N ASN A 324 -6.83 -14.91 -4.28
CA ASN A 324 -5.83 -15.22 -5.31
C ASN A 324 -5.45 -14.04 -6.22
N ARG A 325 -5.42 -12.82 -5.65
CA ARG A 325 -5.06 -11.59 -6.35
C ARG A 325 -3.83 -10.96 -5.69
N LEU A 326 -2.71 -11.72 -5.68
CA LEU A 326 -1.50 -11.29 -5.00
C LEU A 326 -0.92 -10.01 -5.63
N GLN A 327 -1.00 -9.84 -6.95
CA GLN A 327 -0.60 -8.58 -7.61
C GLN A 327 -1.31 -7.37 -7.02
N THR A 328 -2.62 -7.43 -6.87
CA THR A 328 -3.41 -6.34 -6.25
C THR A 328 -3.00 -6.12 -4.79
N SER A 329 -2.74 -7.20 -4.05
CA SER A 329 -2.28 -7.15 -2.66
C SER A 329 -0.94 -6.43 -2.53
N LEU A 330 0.05 -6.80 -3.36
CA LEU A 330 1.38 -6.18 -3.38
C LEU A 330 1.32 -4.71 -3.82
N ASN A 331 0.52 -4.40 -4.83
CA ASN A 331 0.34 -3.01 -5.29
C ASN A 331 -0.22 -2.11 -4.18
N LEU A 332 -1.22 -2.60 -3.43
CA LEU A 332 -1.78 -1.86 -2.29
C LEU A 332 -0.75 -1.67 -1.19
N ALA A 333 -0.08 -2.75 -0.78
CA ALA A 333 0.89 -2.71 0.31
C ALA A 333 2.10 -1.82 -0.05
N LEU A 334 2.82 -2.13 -1.11
CA LEU A 334 4.02 -1.38 -1.50
C LEU A 334 3.70 0.05 -1.91
N GLY A 335 2.56 0.28 -2.59
CA GLY A 335 2.09 1.61 -2.94
C GLY A 335 1.85 2.50 -1.71
N SER A 336 1.25 1.94 -0.64
CA SER A 336 1.03 2.64 0.63
C SER A 336 2.36 3.01 1.31
N ALA A 337 3.33 2.08 1.38
CA ALA A 337 4.64 2.38 1.94
C ALA A 337 5.38 3.48 1.16
N LEU A 338 5.32 3.43 -0.18
CA LEU A 338 5.94 4.44 -1.04
C LEU A 338 5.28 5.82 -0.89
N ALA A 339 3.95 5.88 -0.78
CA ALA A 339 3.23 7.12 -0.53
C ALA A 339 3.59 7.71 0.83
N SER A 340 3.65 6.86 1.85
CA SER A 340 4.02 7.25 3.21
C SER A 340 5.41 7.90 3.22
N ILE A 341 6.45 7.23 2.75
CA ILE A 341 7.80 7.81 2.74
C ILE A 341 7.89 9.01 1.80
N GLY A 342 7.40 8.84 0.56
CA GLY A 342 7.56 9.82 -0.52
C GLY A 342 6.85 11.14 -0.27
N LEU A 343 5.81 11.18 0.56
CA LEU A 343 5.04 12.38 0.88
C LEU A 343 5.25 12.84 2.33
N THR A 344 5.41 11.93 3.30
CA THR A 344 5.58 12.29 4.71
C THR A 344 6.91 12.98 4.94
N ILE A 345 8.02 12.43 4.42
CA ILE A 345 9.35 13.03 4.62
C ILE A 345 9.45 14.44 4.08
N PRO A 346 9.05 14.74 2.82
CA PRO A 346 9.06 16.12 2.33
C PRO A 346 8.19 17.07 3.16
N THR A 347 7.01 16.60 3.59
CA THR A 347 6.10 17.46 4.36
C THR A 347 6.65 17.77 5.75
N VAL A 348 7.18 16.75 6.44
CA VAL A 348 7.81 16.94 7.76
C VAL A 348 9.08 17.79 7.64
N ALA A 349 9.82 17.67 6.54
CA ALA A 349 10.95 18.54 6.25
C ALA A 349 10.53 20.01 6.14
N VAL A 350 9.46 20.31 5.41
CA VAL A 350 8.91 21.67 5.33
C VAL A 350 8.48 22.17 6.71
N VAL A 351 7.76 21.35 7.48
CA VAL A 351 7.34 21.70 8.85
C VAL A 351 8.55 21.98 9.74
N SER A 352 9.58 21.13 9.72
CA SER A 352 10.81 21.31 10.47
C SER A 352 11.50 22.63 10.13
N ILE A 353 11.60 22.98 8.85
CA ILE A 353 12.25 24.22 8.37
C ILE A 353 11.43 25.45 8.76
N VAL A 354 10.10 25.43 8.51
CA VAL A 354 9.23 26.59 8.74
C VAL A 354 9.06 26.91 10.21
N PHE A 355 8.90 25.86 11.03
CA PHE A 355 8.68 26.01 12.47
C PHE A 355 9.98 25.91 13.30
N HIS A 356 11.14 25.76 12.66
CA HIS A 356 12.44 25.60 13.30
C HIS A 356 12.47 24.44 14.32
N GLN A 357 11.78 23.34 13.97
CA GLN A 357 11.70 22.17 14.84
C GLN A 357 12.85 21.20 14.56
N PRO A 358 13.45 20.60 15.58
CA PRO A 358 14.47 19.56 15.38
C PRO A 358 13.87 18.35 14.67
N LEU A 359 14.58 17.79 13.70
CA LEU A 359 14.17 16.61 12.94
C LEU A 359 15.32 15.62 12.83
N GLU A 360 15.18 14.50 13.49
CA GLU A 360 16.09 13.36 13.42
C GLU A 360 15.53 12.31 12.47
N LEU A 361 16.27 11.99 11.41
CA LEU A 361 15.84 11.01 10.42
C LEU A 361 16.68 9.73 10.41
N GLY A 362 17.92 9.79 10.90
CA GLY A 362 18.81 8.63 10.88
C GLY A 362 18.42 7.57 11.91
N LEU A 363 18.30 6.32 11.45
CA LEU A 363 17.99 5.15 12.27
C LEU A 363 19.20 4.73 13.14
N GLY A 364 18.96 4.15 14.31
CA GLY A 364 19.97 3.45 15.10
C GLY A 364 20.50 2.19 14.40
N ALA A 365 21.67 1.71 14.78
CA ALA A 365 22.33 0.56 14.12
C ALA A 365 21.45 -0.71 14.06
N LYS A 366 20.69 -0.98 15.13
CA LYS A 366 19.73 -2.08 15.22
C LYS A 366 18.67 -1.98 14.09
N ASP A 367 18.05 -0.81 13.97
CA ASP A 367 16.95 -0.58 13.02
C ASP A 367 17.45 -0.51 11.58
N GLN A 368 18.68 -0.01 11.35
CA GLN A 368 19.35 -0.10 10.04
C GLN A 368 19.55 -1.55 9.61
N THR A 369 19.96 -2.41 10.54
CA THR A 369 20.16 -3.85 10.28
C THR A 369 18.82 -4.52 9.91
N LEU A 370 17.75 -4.23 10.64
CA LEU A 370 16.40 -4.76 10.33
C LEU A 370 15.89 -4.23 9.00
N LEU A 371 16.13 -2.96 8.67
CA LEU A 371 15.77 -2.37 7.39
C LEU A 371 16.54 -3.05 6.23
N ALA A 372 17.86 -3.22 6.37
CA ALA A 372 18.68 -3.88 5.36
C ALA A 372 18.23 -5.34 5.12
N LEU A 373 17.95 -6.08 6.20
CA LEU A 373 17.44 -7.45 6.12
C LEU A 373 16.06 -7.49 5.46
N THR A 374 15.19 -6.52 5.77
CA THR A 374 13.86 -6.39 5.15
C THR A 374 13.96 -6.16 3.65
N LEU A 375 14.79 -5.22 3.22
CA LEU A 375 14.99 -4.93 1.79
C LEU A 375 15.59 -6.14 1.05
N LEU A 376 16.61 -6.78 1.64
CA LEU A 376 17.23 -7.98 1.07
C LEU A 376 16.21 -9.10 0.92
N LEU A 377 15.46 -9.44 1.98
CA LEU A 377 14.44 -10.48 1.92
C LEU A 377 13.34 -10.13 0.91
N SER A 378 12.91 -8.87 0.84
CA SER A 378 11.89 -8.42 -0.11
C SER A 378 12.36 -8.59 -1.56
N VAL A 379 13.63 -8.26 -1.87
CA VAL A 379 14.21 -8.47 -3.20
C VAL A 379 14.27 -9.96 -3.55
N ILE A 380 14.71 -10.82 -2.64
CA ILE A 380 14.75 -12.27 -2.85
C ILE A 380 13.33 -12.83 -3.06
N THR A 381 12.39 -12.43 -2.22
CA THR A 381 11.00 -12.92 -2.27
C THR A 381 10.27 -12.45 -3.53
N LEU A 382 10.32 -11.15 -3.82
CA LEU A 382 9.55 -10.55 -4.90
C LEU A 382 10.29 -10.56 -6.25
N GLY A 383 11.54 -10.99 -6.27
CA GLY A 383 12.30 -11.18 -7.51
C GLY A 383 11.96 -12.47 -8.28
N THR A 384 11.24 -13.43 -7.66
CA THR A 384 10.93 -14.74 -8.26
C THR A 384 9.66 -14.78 -9.10
N GLY A 385 8.74 -13.83 -8.90
CA GLY A 385 7.42 -13.78 -9.57
C GLY A 385 6.39 -14.78 -9.02
N ARG A 386 6.80 -15.64 -8.09
CA ARG A 386 5.95 -16.62 -7.41
C ARG A 386 6.35 -16.71 -5.94
N THR A 387 5.38 -16.95 -5.09
CA THR A 387 5.62 -17.02 -3.64
C THR A 387 4.91 -18.19 -3.01
N THR A 388 5.51 -18.67 -1.92
CA THR A 388 5.03 -19.78 -1.09
C THR A 388 4.86 -19.36 0.37
N VAL A 389 4.30 -20.25 1.18
CA VAL A 389 4.12 -20.07 2.63
C VAL A 389 5.44 -19.73 3.34
N LEU A 390 6.56 -20.37 2.94
CA LEU A 390 7.85 -20.18 3.62
C LEU A 390 8.34 -18.72 3.56
N GLN A 391 8.18 -18.07 2.41
CA GLN A 391 8.52 -16.65 2.27
C GLN A 391 7.66 -15.77 3.17
N GLY A 392 6.36 -16.08 3.29
CA GLY A 392 5.48 -15.40 4.23
C GLY A 392 5.93 -15.55 5.68
N VAL A 393 6.30 -16.76 6.10
CA VAL A 393 6.84 -17.04 7.45
C VAL A 393 8.14 -16.27 7.69
N SER A 394 9.04 -16.21 6.70
CA SER A 394 10.31 -15.49 6.81
C SER A 394 10.10 -13.98 7.03
N HIS A 395 9.18 -13.35 6.29
CA HIS A 395 8.80 -11.96 6.51
C HIS A 395 8.19 -11.74 7.90
N LEU A 396 7.28 -12.62 8.33
CA LEU A 396 6.66 -12.53 9.66
C LEU A 396 7.65 -12.73 10.80
N ALA A 397 8.70 -13.53 10.61
CA ALA A 397 9.77 -13.67 11.58
C ALA A 397 10.54 -12.35 11.77
N ILE A 398 10.85 -11.62 10.68
CA ILE A 398 11.45 -10.28 10.78
C ILE A 398 10.47 -9.31 11.45
N PHE A 399 9.18 -9.38 11.12
CA PHE A 399 8.18 -8.53 11.76
C PHE A 399 8.08 -8.78 13.27
N ALA A 400 8.04 -10.05 13.69
CA ALA A 400 8.05 -10.41 15.11
C ALA A 400 9.32 -9.94 15.81
N THR A 401 10.49 -10.05 15.14
CA THR A 401 11.76 -9.53 15.65
C THR A 401 11.71 -8.01 15.82
N PHE A 402 11.18 -7.29 14.84
CA PHE A 402 10.98 -5.83 14.94
C PHE A 402 10.10 -5.46 16.13
N LEU A 403 8.95 -6.12 16.30
CA LEU A 403 8.05 -5.85 17.43
C LEU A 403 8.71 -6.18 18.77
N PHE A 404 9.42 -7.30 18.85
CA PHE A 404 10.13 -7.69 20.06
C PHE A 404 11.18 -6.62 20.47
N PHE A 405 12.04 -6.22 19.53
CA PHE A 405 13.05 -5.20 19.79
C PHE A 405 12.51 -3.76 19.89
N ALA A 406 11.27 -3.52 19.54
CA ALA A 406 10.60 -2.25 19.82
C ALA A 406 10.19 -2.13 21.30
N VAL A 407 9.90 -3.28 21.94
CA VAL A 407 9.49 -3.36 23.35
C VAL A 407 10.68 -3.63 24.27
N VAL A 408 11.61 -4.49 23.83
CA VAL A 408 12.83 -4.87 24.58
C VAL A 408 14.04 -4.42 23.74
N PRO A 409 14.51 -3.17 23.90
CA PRO A 409 15.53 -2.58 23.06
C PRO A 409 16.94 -3.14 23.28
#